data_8463f78de541197e248388ef780bbb14
#
_entry.id   8463f78de541197e248388ef780bbb14
#
_cell.length_a   1.000
_cell.length_b   1.000
_cell.length_c   1.000
_cell.angle_alpha   90.00
_cell.angle_beta   90.00
_cell.angle_gamma   90.00
#
_symmetry.space_group_name_H-M   'P 1'
#
loop_
_entity.id
_entity.type
_entity.pdbx_description
1 polymer ?
#
loop_
_entity_poly.entity_id
_entity_poly.type
_entity_poly.pdbx_seq_one_letter_code
_entity_poly.pdbx_strand_id
1 'polypeptide(L)'
;MAKKVHQFQILGEPASKANSRKIVRLKGRPISIKSDKARKYVKTFCDQCEKLDELFKSDVCVEMLIYYSSRRPDLDESLILDCMQGLIYENDRQVKQKHIYWSLDRDRPRTLI
;
A
#
# COMPACT_ATOMS: atom_id res chain seq x y z
N MET A 1 18.40 23.20 -2.53
CA MET A 1 18.56 21.78 -2.14
C MET A 1 17.81 20.88 -3.10
N ALA A 2 18.47 19.87 -3.59
CA ALA A 2 17.82 18.88 -4.43
C ALA A 2 16.87 18.02 -3.58
N LYS A 3 15.62 17.92 -3.98
CA LYS A 3 14.65 17.02 -3.34
C LYS A 3 14.85 15.63 -3.90
N LYS A 4 14.95 14.62 -3.05
CA LYS A 4 14.97 13.24 -3.47
C LYS A 4 13.53 12.82 -3.83
N VAL A 5 13.36 12.33 -5.05
CA VAL A 5 12.06 11.84 -5.54
C VAL A 5 12.23 10.42 -6.04
N HIS A 6 11.30 9.55 -5.66
CA HIS A 6 11.26 8.17 -6.12
C HIS A 6 9.86 7.85 -6.65
N GLN A 7 9.78 7.35 -7.87
CA GLN A 7 8.52 6.98 -8.51
C GLN A 7 8.56 5.51 -8.91
N PHE A 8 7.44 4.81 -8.74
CA PHE A 8 7.33 3.41 -9.12
C PHE A 8 5.86 3.03 -9.34
N GLN A 9 5.65 1.84 -9.90
CA GLN A 9 4.33 1.31 -10.19
C GLN A 9 4.21 -0.10 -9.63
N ILE A 10 3.07 -0.40 -9.01
CA ILE A 10 2.75 -1.73 -8.51
C ILE A 10 1.50 -2.23 -9.23
N LEU A 11 1.62 -3.36 -9.92
CA LEU A 11 0.47 -4.00 -10.56
C LEU A 11 -0.36 -4.74 -9.52
N GLY A 12 -1.67 -4.75 -9.71
CA GLY A 12 -2.61 -5.40 -8.80
C GLY A 12 -3.46 -4.40 -8.04
N GLU A 13 -4.58 -4.86 -7.51
CA GLU A 13 -5.53 -4.04 -6.77
C GLU A 13 -5.29 -4.21 -5.26
N PRO A 14 -5.07 -3.11 -4.51
CA PRO A 14 -4.87 -3.21 -3.07
C PRO A 14 -6.17 -3.61 -2.36
N ALA A 15 -6.03 -4.32 -1.25
CA ALA A 15 -7.16 -4.61 -0.39
C ALA A 15 -7.55 -3.35 0.38
N SER A 16 -8.86 -3.10 0.51
CA SER A 16 -9.34 -2.00 1.32
C SER A 16 -9.18 -2.30 2.81
N LYS A 17 -9.23 -1.27 3.65
CA LYS A 17 -9.16 -1.43 5.10
C LYS A 17 -10.25 -2.37 5.62
N ALA A 18 -11.45 -2.28 5.06
CA ALA A 18 -12.57 -3.16 5.43
C ALA A 18 -12.31 -4.62 5.10
N ASN A 19 -11.55 -4.89 4.02
CA ASN A 19 -11.25 -6.24 3.53
C ASN A 19 -9.83 -6.69 3.83
N SER A 20 -9.06 -5.91 4.59
CA SER A 20 -7.66 -6.23 4.87
C SER A 20 -7.46 -7.11 6.09
N ARG A 21 -8.49 -7.31 6.89
CA ARG A 21 -8.44 -8.11 8.11
C ARG A 21 -9.58 -9.12 8.17
N LYS A 22 -9.33 -10.26 8.80
CA LYS A 22 -10.35 -11.25 9.11
C LYS A 22 -10.17 -11.71 10.54
N ILE A 23 -11.25 -12.18 11.16
CA ILE A 23 -11.22 -12.71 12.52
C ILE A 23 -11.16 -14.23 12.45
N VAL A 24 -10.18 -14.81 13.12
CA VAL A 24 -10.04 -16.25 13.27
C VAL A 24 -10.02 -16.59 14.75
N ARG A 25 -10.41 -17.82 15.11
CA ARG A 25 -10.32 -18.28 16.48
C ARG A 25 -9.06 -19.12 16.67
N LEU A 26 -8.25 -18.72 17.64
CA LEU A 26 -7.07 -19.48 18.05
C LEU A 26 -7.20 -19.77 19.53
N LYS A 27 -7.23 -21.05 19.89
CA LYS A 27 -7.42 -21.52 21.28
C LYS A 27 -8.67 -20.92 21.92
N GLY A 28 -9.76 -20.80 21.15
CA GLY A 28 -11.03 -20.24 21.63
C GLY A 28 -11.10 -18.73 21.71
N ARG A 29 -10.03 -18.01 21.36
CA ARG A 29 -10.00 -16.54 21.38
C ARG A 29 -10.09 -15.97 19.97
N PRO A 30 -10.94 -14.93 19.74
CA PRO A 30 -10.95 -14.25 18.46
C PRO A 30 -9.68 -13.42 18.26
N ILE A 31 -9.03 -13.57 17.10
CA ILE A 31 -7.82 -12.83 16.74
C ILE A 31 -8.04 -12.23 15.36
N SER A 32 -7.71 -10.94 15.22
CA SER A 32 -7.74 -10.26 13.93
C SER A 32 -6.40 -10.45 13.23
N ILE A 33 -6.44 -11.02 12.02
CA ILE A 33 -5.25 -11.23 11.18
C ILE A 33 -5.50 -10.62 9.80
N LYS A 34 -4.43 -10.44 9.03
CA LYS A 34 -4.57 -9.99 7.64
C LYS A 34 -5.36 -11.00 6.84
N SER A 35 -6.30 -10.52 6.02
CA SER A 35 -7.06 -11.37 5.11
C SER A 35 -6.13 -11.95 4.04
N ASP A 36 -6.61 -12.99 3.34
CA ASP A 36 -5.85 -13.59 2.24
C ASP A 36 -5.59 -12.58 1.12
N LYS A 37 -6.58 -11.72 0.83
CA LYS A 37 -6.42 -10.66 -0.17
C LYS A 37 -5.31 -9.69 0.22
N ALA A 38 -5.25 -9.28 1.49
CA ALA A 38 -4.22 -8.38 1.98
C ALA A 38 -2.84 -9.05 1.94
N ARG A 39 -2.73 -10.31 2.34
CA ARG A 39 -1.47 -11.06 2.29
C ARG A 39 -0.94 -11.20 0.87
N LYS A 40 -1.83 -11.51 -0.07
CA LYS A 40 -1.46 -11.63 -1.48
C LYS A 40 -0.95 -10.29 -2.02
N TYR A 41 -1.61 -9.20 -1.65
CA TYR A 41 -1.19 -7.88 -2.09
C TYR A 41 0.17 -7.51 -1.51
N VAL A 42 0.42 -7.79 -0.24
CA VAL A 42 1.72 -7.53 0.40
C VAL A 42 2.83 -8.26 -0.34
N LYS A 43 2.61 -9.54 -0.67
CA LYS A 43 3.57 -10.31 -1.43
C LYS A 43 3.79 -9.72 -2.83
N THR A 44 2.70 -9.40 -3.52
CA THR A 44 2.76 -8.79 -4.85
C THR A 44 3.54 -7.48 -4.82
N PHE A 45 3.30 -6.66 -3.81
CA PHE A 45 4.00 -5.40 -3.63
C PHE A 45 5.49 -5.63 -3.40
N CYS A 46 5.85 -6.52 -2.48
CA CYS A 46 7.26 -6.80 -2.17
C CYS A 46 7.99 -7.42 -3.36
N ASP A 47 7.32 -8.22 -4.18
CA ASP A 47 7.91 -8.81 -5.38
C ASP A 47 8.20 -7.77 -6.46
N GLN A 48 7.43 -6.69 -6.51
CA GLN A 48 7.56 -5.65 -7.52
C GLN A 48 8.35 -4.42 -7.05
N CYS A 49 8.39 -4.17 -5.75
CA CYS A 49 9.03 -2.99 -5.18
C CYS A 49 10.41 -3.33 -4.64
N GLU A 50 11.43 -2.80 -5.28
CA GLU A 50 12.80 -2.97 -4.80
C GLU A 50 13.02 -2.07 -3.58
N LYS A 51 13.67 -2.63 -2.56
CA LYS A 51 14.10 -1.84 -1.41
C LYS A 51 15.14 -0.83 -1.86
N LEU A 52 14.96 0.43 -1.48
CA LEU A 52 15.94 1.45 -1.76
C LEU A 52 17.24 1.17 -0.99
N ASP A 53 18.38 1.41 -1.64
CA ASP A 53 19.69 1.29 -0.98
C ASP A 53 19.75 2.21 0.23
N GLU A 54 19.15 3.38 0.11
CA GLU A 54 19.09 4.35 1.18
C GLU A 54 17.65 4.82 1.34
N LEU A 55 17.01 4.41 2.43
CA LEU A 55 15.64 4.76 2.72
C LEU A 55 15.51 6.24 3.05
N PHE A 56 14.32 6.81 2.77
CA PHE A 56 14.03 8.17 3.22
C PHE A 56 14.01 8.21 4.74
N LYS A 57 14.75 9.14 5.32
CA LYS A 57 14.90 9.27 6.79
C LYS A 57 14.20 10.50 7.35
N SER A 58 13.86 11.46 6.51
CA SER A 58 13.16 12.68 6.91
C SER A 58 11.67 12.57 6.55
N ASP A 59 10.92 13.62 6.83
CA ASP A 59 9.50 13.67 6.46
C ASP A 59 9.33 13.56 4.96
N VAL A 60 8.29 12.82 4.54
CA VAL A 60 8.00 12.57 3.13
C VAL A 60 6.58 13.00 2.78
N CYS A 61 6.40 13.35 1.51
CA CYS A 61 5.11 13.54 0.89
C CYS A 61 4.88 12.37 -0.08
N VAL A 62 3.73 11.73 0.01
CA VAL A 62 3.37 10.59 -0.84
C VAL A 62 2.24 10.99 -1.78
N GLU A 63 2.43 10.74 -3.07
CA GLU A 63 1.37 10.89 -4.06
C GLU A 63 1.08 9.53 -4.67
N MET A 64 -0.20 9.17 -4.75
CA MET A 64 -0.64 7.90 -5.33
C MET A 64 -1.81 8.11 -6.24
N LEU A 65 -1.82 7.37 -7.34
CA LEU A 65 -3.00 7.19 -8.18
C LEU A 65 -3.30 5.71 -8.23
N ILE A 66 -4.43 5.31 -7.63
CA ILE A 66 -4.82 3.91 -7.54
C ILE A 66 -5.89 3.63 -8.58
N TYR A 67 -5.58 2.72 -9.50
CA TYR A 67 -6.54 2.24 -10.50
C TYR A 67 -7.19 0.96 -9.99
N TYR A 68 -8.48 1.04 -9.74
CA TYR A 68 -9.30 -0.10 -9.32
C TYR A 68 -9.95 -0.77 -10.52
N SER A 69 -10.24 -2.05 -10.40
CA SER A 69 -10.88 -2.83 -11.46
C SER A 69 -12.40 -2.62 -11.53
N SER A 70 -13.00 -2.03 -10.50
CA SER A 70 -14.43 -1.74 -10.44
C SER A 70 -14.67 -0.47 -9.64
N ARG A 71 -15.93 -0.01 -9.62
CA ARG A 71 -16.31 1.18 -8.86
C ARG A 71 -16.66 0.89 -7.40
N ARG A 72 -16.62 -0.38 -6.99
CA ARG A 72 -17.02 -0.79 -5.64
C ARG A 72 -16.05 -0.40 -4.53
N PRO A 73 -14.70 -0.50 -4.72
CA PRO A 73 -13.79 -0.19 -3.62
C PRO A 73 -13.77 1.28 -3.27
N ASP A 74 -13.71 1.57 -1.99
CA ASP A 74 -13.41 2.90 -1.50
C ASP A 74 -11.92 3.17 -1.65
N LEU A 75 -11.56 4.44 -1.77
CA LEU A 75 -10.17 4.84 -1.83
C LEU A 75 -9.50 4.58 -0.48
N ASP A 76 -8.53 3.69 -0.46
CA ASP A 76 -7.83 3.33 0.77
C ASP A 76 -6.38 2.97 0.46
N GLU A 77 -5.46 3.77 0.95
CA GLU A 77 -4.02 3.64 0.76
C GLU A 77 -3.30 2.99 1.94
N SER A 78 -4.02 2.62 3.00
CA SER A 78 -3.42 2.16 4.26
C SER A 78 -2.47 0.99 4.07
N LEU A 79 -2.88 -0.02 3.32
CA LEU A 79 -2.07 -1.22 3.09
C LEU A 79 -0.82 -0.90 2.27
N ILE A 80 -0.95 0.02 1.31
CA ILE A 80 0.17 0.45 0.47
C ILE A 80 1.22 1.15 1.31
N LEU A 81 0.81 2.06 2.19
CA LEU A 81 1.73 2.76 3.10
C LEU A 81 2.45 1.77 4.02
N ASP A 82 1.74 0.78 4.53
CA ASP A 82 2.33 -0.28 5.36
C ASP A 82 3.39 -1.07 4.58
N CYS A 83 3.12 -1.38 3.33
CA CYS A 83 4.06 -2.09 2.47
C CYS A 83 5.33 -1.29 2.17
N MET A 84 5.23 0.03 2.11
CA MET A 84 6.36 0.91 1.81
C MET A 84 7.32 1.03 2.99
N GLN A 85 6.85 0.78 4.20
CA GLN A 85 7.69 0.85 5.39
C GLN A 85 8.79 -0.21 5.35
N GLY A 86 10.02 0.22 5.49
CA GLY A 86 11.20 -0.65 5.38
C GLY A 86 11.70 -0.87 3.96
N LEU A 87 10.95 -0.43 2.94
CA LEU A 87 11.37 -0.50 1.54
C LEU A 87 11.70 0.87 0.96
N ILE A 88 10.90 1.87 1.29
CA ILE A 88 11.02 3.24 0.76
C ILE A 88 11.41 4.21 1.88
N TYR A 89 10.75 4.12 3.03
CA TYR A 89 11.04 4.93 4.20
C TYR A 89 11.14 4.03 5.45
N GLU A 90 11.73 4.55 6.51
CA GLU A 90 11.96 3.76 7.71
C GLU A 90 10.69 3.53 8.54
N ASN A 91 9.82 4.54 8.61
CA ASN A 91 8.62 4.49 9.43
C ASN A 91 7.51 5.33 8.80
N ASP A 92 6.27 4.84 8.87
CA ASP A 92 5.11 5.53 8.31
C ASP A 92 4.80 6.86 9.01
N ARG A 93 5.38 7.12 10.18
CA ARG A 93 5.29 8.42 10.85
C ARG A 93 5.95 9.54 10.05
N GLN A 94 6.84 9.20 9.12
CA GLN A 94 7.50 10.17 8.24
C GLN A 94 6.54 10.75 7.20
N VAL A 95 5.42 10.09 6.94
CA VAL A 95 4.42 10.56 5.98
C VAL A 95 3.64 11.71 6.62
N LYS A 96 4.00 12.94 6.25
CA LYS A 96 3.38 14.16 6.79
C LYS A 96 2.39 14.79 5.83
N GLN A 97 2.44 14.41 4.57
CA GLN A 97 1.54 14.90 3.55
C GLN A 97 1.27 13.77 2.54
N LYS A 98 0.04 13.62 2.12
CA LYS A 98 -0.31 12.62 1.12
C LYS A 98 -1.40 13.14 0.20
N HIS A 99 -1.29 12.78 -1.08
CA HIS A 99 -2.27 13.08 -2.12
C HIS A 99 -2.65 11.77 -2.79
N ILE A 100 -3.87 11.31 -2.52
CA ILE A 100 -4.33 9.98 -2.94
C ILE A 100 -5.50 10.15 -3.88
N TYR A 101 -5.43 9.54 -5.06
CA TYR A 101 -6.45 9.67 -6.11
C TYR A 101 -7.01 8.31 -6.51
N TRP A 102 -8.30 8.27 -6.74
CA TRP A 102 -9.03 7.10 -7.19
C TRP A 102 -9.23 7.16 -8.70
N SER A 103 -9.05 6.04 -9.38
CA SER A 103 -9.35 5.92 -10.81
C SER A 103 -9.82 4.52 -11.12
N LEU A 104 -10.30 4.32 -12.34
CA LEU A 104 -10.84 3.04 -12.80
C LEU A 104 -10.03 2.52 -13.98
N ASP A 105 -9.59 1.28 -13.91
CA ASP A 105 -9.04 0.53 -15.04
C ASP A 105 -9.38 -0.94 -14.86
N ARG A 106 -10.38 -1.39 -15.58
CA ARG A 106 -10.91 -2.75 -15.44
C ARG A 106 -9.93 -3.83 -15.87
N ASP A 107 -9.07 -3.52 -16.83
CA ASP A 107 -8.15 -4.49 -17.40
C ASP A 107 -6.83 -4.58 -16.64
N ARG A 108 -6.36 -3.47 -16.09
CA ARG A 108 -5.07 -3.40 -15.44
C ARG A 108 -5.12 -2.58 -14.14
N PRO A 109 -5.74 -3.12 -13.08
CA PRO A 109 -5.68 -2.45 -11.77
C PRO A 109 -4.22 -2.32 -11.33
N ARG A 110 -3.87 -1.14 -10.87
CA ARG A 110 -2.48 -0.84 -10.48
C ARG A 110 -2.43 0.42 -9.64
N THR A 111 -1.27 0.69 -9.05
CA THR A 111 -1.01 1.90 -8.28
C THR A 111 0.25 2.57 -8.81
N LEU A 112 0.14 3.85 -9.14
CA LEU A 112 1.27 4.72 -9.46
C LEU A 112 1.63 5.50 -8.19
N ILE A 113 2.89 5.46 -7.78
CA ILE A 113 3.34 6.07 -6.52
C ILE A 113 4.47 7.08 -6.75
#